data_a382fd5c4118510c216f45de8f8354b1
#
_entry.id   a382fd5c4118510c216f45de8f8354b1
#
_cell.length_a   1.000
_cell.length_b   1.000
_cell.length_c   1.000
_cell.angle_alpha   90.00
_cell.angle_beta   90.00
_cell.angle_gamma   90.00
#
_symmetry.space_group_name_H-M   'P 1'
#
loop_
_entity.id
_entity.type
_entity.pdbx_description
1 polymer ?
#
loop_
_entity_poly.entity_id
_entity_poly.type
_entity_poly.pdbx_seq_one_letter_code
_entity_poly.pdbx_strand_id
1 'polypeptide(L)'
;VLLPGVPFEMKKFMIETVLPRVEGLPGMPERAQKTLHTVGIGESDLHDKLEGVSALLDAQRSLAYLPNISGLRLRLTTIGDDSEERLVELEEWIRSRAKEWIYGEGDTSLEEEVGKLLKSKGLTLSTAESCTGGLVAHKMTNIAGSSHYMVGGVVAYSNSIKMGMLSVEEQAISEHGAVSRQVACQMAEGVRKRMNTDIGLSTTGIMGPGG
;
A
#
# COMPACT_ATOMS: atom_id res chain seq x y z
N VAL A 1 10.67 -28.03 -19.09
CA VAL A 1 10.80 -28.39 -17.67
C VAL A 1 9.43 -28.81 -17.16
N LEU A 2 9.34 -29.96 -16.49
CA LEU A 2 8.14 -30.39 -15.80
C LEU A 2 8.28 -29.98 -14.32
N LEU A 3 7.28 -29.29 -13.78
CA LEU A 3 7.28 -28.81 -12.40
C LEU A 3 6.30 -29.65 -11.56
N PRO A 4 6.61 -29.88 -10.26
CA PRO A 4 5.68 -30.48 -9.33
C PRO A 4 4.40 -29.64 -9.18
N GLY A 5 3.25 -30.30 -8.96
CA GLY A 5 1.98 -29.59 -8.72
C GLY A 5 1.85 -28.97 -7.32
N VAL A 6 2.70 -29.38 -6.37
CA VAL A 6 2.70 -28.86 -5.00
C VAL A 6 3.42 -27.50 -4.96
N PRO A 7 2.76 -26.41 -4.52
CA PRO A 7 3.35 -25.06 -4.61
C PRO A 7 4.71 -24.89 -3.90
N PHE A 8 4.89 -25.52 -2.75
CA PHE A 8 6.15 -25.46 -1.99
C PHE A 8 7.29 -26.15 -2.75
N GLU A 9 7.06 -27.36 -3.26
CA GLU A 9 8.05 -28.14 -4.03
C GLU A 9 8.37 -27.42 -5.36
N MET A 10 7.36 -26.88 -6.01
CA MET A 10 7.52 -26.09 -7.24
C MET A 10 8.42 -24.88 -7.01
N LYS A 11 8.17 -24.09 -5.97
CA LYS A 11 9.01 -22.93 -5.62
C LYS A 11 10.45 -23.34 -5.34
N LYS A 12 10.66 -24.38 -4.55
CA LYS A 12 11.97 -24.89 -4.23
C LYS A 12 12.72 -25.31 -5.50
N PHE A 13 12.08 -26.09 -6.36
CA PHE A 13 12.66 -26.56 -7.61
C PHE A 13 12.97 -25.41 -8.58
N MET A 14 12.11 -24.41 -8.66
CA MET A 14 12.37 -23.17 -9.43
C MET A 14 13.63 -22.48 -8.93
N ILE A 15 13.74 -22.20 -7.64
CA ILE A 15 14.86 -21.45 -7.07
C ILE A 15 16.18 -22.23 -7.17
N GLU A 16 16.15 -23.52 -6.81
CA GLU A 16 17.39 -24.32 -6.71
C GLU A 16 17.88 -24.90 -8.05
N THR A 17 16.99 -25.04 -9.03
CA THR A 17 17.33 -25.77 -10.27
C THR A 17 17.04 -24.99 -11.54
N VAL A 18 15.85 -24.41 -11.68
CA VAL A 18 15.43 -23.81 -12.96
C VAL A 18 16.05 -22.44 -13.15
N LEU A 19 15.92 -21.54 -12.17
CA LEU A 19 16.44 -20.18 -12.29
C LEU A 19 17.95 -20.14 -12.54
N PRO A 20 18.81 -20.87 -11.81
CA PRO A 20 20.25 -20.88 -12.09
C PRO A 20 20.62 -21.39 -13.49
N ARG A 21 19.83 -22.32 -14.04
CA ARG A 21 20.04 -22.79 -15.41
C ARG A 21 19.60 -21.77 -16.46
N VAL A 22 18.52 -21.04 -16.20
CA VAL A 22 18.03 -19.98 -17.09
C VAL A 22 19.02 -18.81 -17.11
N GLU A 23 19.50 -18.39 -15.94
CA GLU A 23 20.49 -17.33 -15.79
C GLU A 23 21.81 -17.65 -16.52
N GLY A 24 22.18 -18.95 -16.61
CA GLY A 24 23.37 -19.41 -17.33
C GLY A 24 23.18 -19.58 -18.83
N LEU A 25 22.02 -19.30 -19.41
CA LEU A 25 21.81 -19.44 -20.85
C LEU A 25 22.54 -18.33 -21.64
N PRO A 26 23.33 -18.66 -22.65
CA PRO A 26 23.99 -17.68 -23.49
C PRO A 26 22.98 -16.90 -24.33
N GLY A 27 23.23 -15.61 -24.52
CA GLY A 27 22.40 -14.73 -25.37
C GLY A 27 21.12 -14.25 -24.72
N MET A 28 20.94 -14.41 -23.40
CA MET A 28 19.88 -13.72 -22.65
C MET A 28 20.23 -12.23 -22.60
N PRO A 29 19.35 -11.36 -23.09
CA PRO A 29 19.60 -9.92 -23.00
C PRO A 29 19.56 -9.47 -21.52
N GLU A 30 20.39 -8.50 -21.19
CA GLU A 30 20.29 -7.82 -19.90
C GLU A 30 18.88 -7.25 -19.72
N ARG A 31 18.38 -7.32 -18.48
CA ARG A 31 17.04 -6.84 -18.14
C ARG A 31 17.07 -6.12 -16.82
N ALA A 32 16.63 -4.88 -16.84
CA ALA A 32 16.36 -4.12 -15.64
C ALA A 32 14.85 -3.98 -15.40
N GLN A 33 14.43 -3.99 -14.14
CA GLN A 33 13.03 -3.90 -13.77
C GLN A 33 12.87 -3.16 -12.46
N LYS A 34 11.89 -2.25 -12.41
CA LYS A 34 11.49 -1.57 -11.18
C LYS A 34 9.97 -1.58 -11.05
N THR A 35 9.48 -1.71 -9.83
CA THR A 35 8.05 -1.57 -9.52
C THR A 35 7.86 -0.36 -8.63
N LEU A 36 7.03 0.59 -9.06
CA LEU A 36 6.60 1.75 -8.29
C LEU A 36 5.20 1.50 -7.75
N HIS A 37 4.97 1.81 -6.49
CA HIS A 37 3.69 1.63 -5.82
C HIS A 37 2.97 2.95 -5.68
N THR A 38 1.70 3.01 -6.09
CA THR A 38 0.88 4.23 -6.00
C THR A 38 -0.33 4.03 -5.10
N VAL A 39 -0.82 5.13 -4.51
CA VAL A 39 -2.00 5.17 -3.66
C VAL A 39 -2.79 6.46 -3.91
N GLY A 40 -4.11 6.42 -3.71
CA GLY A 40 -4.95 7.62 -3.79
C GLY A 40 -5.27 8.11 -5.20
N ILE A 41 -4.96 7.31 -6.22
CA ILE A 41 -5.28 7.60 -7.62
C ILE A 41 -5.85 6.35 -8.29
N GLY A 42 -6.89 6.52 -9.10
CA GLY A 42 -7.46 5.46 -9.93
C GLY A 42 -6.61 5.13 -11.14
N GLU A 43 -6.82 3.95 -11.75
CA GLU A 43 -6.06 3.51 -12.91
C GLU A 43 -6.23 4.46 -14.10
N SER A 44 -7.48 4.87 -14.39
CA SER A 44 -7.77 5.81 -15.48
C SER A 44 -7.11 7.16 -15.28
N ASP A 45 -7.21 7.71 -14.07
CA ASP A 45 -6.62 9.02 -13.75
C ASP A 45 -5.09 8.96 -13.82
N LEU A 46 -4.49 7.86 -13.36
CA LEU A 46 -3.03 7.67 -13.46
C LEU A 46 -2.58 7.51 -14.91
N HIS A 47 -3.38 6.80 -15.73
CA HIS A 47 -3.12 6.68 -17.16
C HIS A 47 -3.14 8.06 -17.84
N ASP A 48 -4.12 8.90 -17.51
CA ASP A 48 -4.21 10.27 -18.05
C ASP A 48 -3.03 11.15 -17.61
N LYS A 49 -2.58 11.01 -16.37
CA LYS A 49 -1.36 11.69 -15.87
C LYS A 49 -0.09 11.27 -16.61
N LEU A 50 -0.05 10.02 -17.04
CA LEU A 50 1.06 9.45 -17.82
C LEU A 50 0.81 9.51 -19.33
N GLU A 51 -0.10 10.37 -19.80
CA GLU A 51 -0.30 10.61 -21.23
C GLU A 51 1.04 10.96 -21.90
N GLY A 52 1.29 10.34 -23.05
CA GLY A 52 2.56 10.49 -23.78
C GLY A 52 3.66 9.48 -23.37
N VAL A 53 3.47 8.64 -22.37
CA VAL A 53 4.44 7.57 -22.03
C VAL A 53 4.69 6.64 -23.21
N SER A 54 3.69 6.44 -24.07
CA SER A 54 3.80 5.59 -25.26
C SER A 54 4.95 6.00 -26.20
N ALA A 55 5.35 7.27 -26.21
CA ALA A 55 6.48 7.75 -26.99
C ALA A 55 7.85 7.25 -26.46
N LEU A 56 7.90 6.82 -25.20
CA LEU A 56 9.09 6.23 -24.57
C LEU A 56 9.09 4.70 -24.61
N LEU A 57 7.95 4.09 -24.94
CA LEU A 57 7.81 2.63 -24.95
C LEU A 57 8.12 2.09 -26.34
N ASP A 58 8.85 0.97 -26.38
CA ASP A 58 9.27 0.27 -27.58
C ASP A 58 9.43 -1.24 -27.30
N ALA A 59 10.11 -1.97 -28.17
CA ALA A 59 10.39 -3.39 -27.97
C ALA A 59 11.31 -3.68 -26.77
N GLN A 60 12.03 -2.70 -26.28
CA GLN A 60 13.02 -2.80 -25.20
C GLN A 60 12.55 -2.07 -23.91
N ARG A 61 11.48 -1.28 -23.95
CA ARG A 61 10.90 -0.57 -22.82
C ARG A 61 9.41 -0.84 -22.70
N SER A 62 8.98 -1.29 -21.55
CA SER A 62 7.57 -1.53 -21.28
C SER A 62 7.14 -1.02 -19.90
N LEU A 63 5.88 -0.61 -19.82
CA LEU A 63 5.19 -0.19 -18.61
C LEU A 63 3.92 -1.04 -18.45
N ALA A 64 3.79 -1.70 -17.30
CA ALA A 64 2.59 -2.47 -16.95
C ALA A 64 1.88 -1.86 -15.74
N TYR A 65 0.56 -1.70 -15.84
CA TYR A 65 -0.33 -1.29 -14.76
C TYR A 65 -0.84 -2.56 -14.08
N LEU A 66 -0.56 -2.71 -12.79
CA LEU A 66 -0.87 -3.91 -12.01
C LEU A 66 -1.74 -3.54 -10.81
N PRO A 67 -3.08 -3.61 -10.93
CA PRO A 67 -3.98 -3.33 -9.83
C PRO A 67 -3.75 -4.28 -8.65
N ASN A 68 -3.87 -3.75 -7.43
CA ASN A 68 -3.90 -4.54 -6.20
C ASN A 68 -4.84 -3.89 -5.17
N ILE A 69 -5.04 -4.56 -4.03
CA ILE A 69 -5.95 -4.09 -2.97
C ILE A 69 -5.50 -2.73 -2.37
N SER A 70 -4.21 -2.45 -2.37
CA SER A 70 -3.64 -1.23 -1.77
C SER A 70 -3.54 -0.06 -2.75
N GLY A 71 -3.87 -0.27 -4.04
CA GLY A 71 -3.75 0.74 -5.08
C GLY A 71 -3.27 0.15 -6.40
N LEU A 72 -2.42 0.86 -7.12
CA LEU A 72 -1.90 0.46 -8.42
C LEU A 72 -0.38 0.36 -8.36
N ARG A 73 0.19 -0.67 -8.98
CA ARG A 73 1.64 -0.80 -9.17
C ARG A 73 1.99 -0.55 -10.62
N LEU A 74 3.00 0.26 -10.85
CA LEU A 74 3.61 0.48 -12.15
C LEU A 74 4.87 -0.36 -12.24
N ARG A 75 4.90 -1.34 -13.15
CA ARG A 75 6.10 -2.13 -13.41
C ARG A 75 6.77 -1.63 -14.67
N LEU A 76 7.95 -1.08 -14.48
CA LEU A 76 8.85 -0.66 -15.54
C LEU A 76 9.76 -1.83 -15.87
N THR A 77 9.96 -2.12 -17.15
CA THR A 77 10.89 -3.16 -17.60
C THR A 77 11.65 -2.66 -18.82
N THR A 78 12.95 -2.84 -18.80
CA THR A 78 13.87 -2.49 -19.89
C THR A 78 14.77 -3.68 -20.23
N ILE A 79 15.18 -3.78 -21.48
CA ILE A 79 15.95 -4.92 -22.00
C ILE A 79 17.08 -4.39 -22.91
N GLY A 80 18.26 -5.03 -22.83
CA GLY A 80 19.46 -4.69 -23.62
C GLY A 80 20.59 -4.17 -22.76
N ASP A 81 21.74 -3.95 -23.37
CA ASP A 81 23.02 -3.61 -22.70
C ASP A 81 22.94 -2.28 -21.93
N ASP A 82 22.03 -1.39 -22.31
CA ASP A 82 21.72 -0.10 -21.67
C ASP A 82 20.42 -0.11 -20.85
N SER A 83 20.01 -1.31 -20.42
CA SER A 83 18.73 -1.50 -19.72
C SER A 83 18.59 -0.67 -18.43
N GLU A 84 19.64 -0.53 -17.64
CA GLU A 84 19.63 0.27 -16.41
C GLU A 84 19.46 1.77 -16.72
N GLU A 85 20.16 2.30 -17.69
CA GLU A 85 20.08 3.72 -18.08
C GLU A 85 18.68 4.06 -18.59
N ARG A 86 18.12 3.19 -19.44
CA ARG A 86 16.74 3.33 -19.94
C ARG A 86 15.69 3.21 -18.84
N LEU A 87 15.95 2.38 -17.82
CA LEU A 87 15.06 2.24 -16.67
C LEU A 87 15.02 3.53 -15.86
N VAL A 88 16.18 4.14 -15.62
CA VAL A 88 16.29 5.43 -14.92
C VAL A 88 15.54 6.52 -15.68
N GLU A 89 15.74 6.64 -17.00
CA GLU A 89 15.04 7.62 -17.84
C GLU A 89 13.51 7.47 -17.75
N LEU A 90 13.00 6.22 -17.88
CA LEU A 90 11.57 5.95 -17.79
C LEU A 90 11.02 6.24 -16.39
N GLU A 91 11.75 5.89 -15.34
CA GLU A 91 11.38 6.18 -13.96
C GLU A 91 11.30 7.69 -13.69
N GLU A 92 12.31 8.44 -14.08
CA GLU A 92 12.35 9.90 -13.92
C GLU A 92 11.19 10.56 -14.63
N TRP A 93 10.88 10.12 -15.84
CA TRP A 93 9.73 10.62 -16.59
C TRP A 93 8.41 10.37 -15.85
N ILE A 94 8.21 9.16 -15.31
CA ILE A 94 7.01 8.80 -14.53
C ILE A 94 6.95 9.62 -13.24
N ARG A 95 8.05 9.71 -12.50
CA ARG A 95 8.10 10.47 -11.25
C ARG A 95 7.86 11.96 -11.46
N SER A 96 8.28 12.52 -12.58
CA SER A 96 8.01 13.93 -12.89
C SER A 96 6.52 14.25 -12.99
N ARG A 97 5.65 13.26 -13.25
CA ARG A 97 4.21 13.40 -13.47
C ARG A 97 3.33 12.81 -12.35
N ALA A 98 3.82 11.80 -11.67
CA ALA A 98 3.04 11.01 -10.70
C ALA A 98 3.67 10.93 -9.31
N LYS A 99 4.69 11.74 -9.00
CA LYS A 99 5.45 11.67 -7.73
C LYS A 99 4.56 11.72 -6.49
N GLU A 100 3.53 12.54 -6.49
CA GLU A 100 2.65 12.74 -5.33
C GLU A 100 1.84 11.49 -4.95
N TRP A 101 1.63 10.56 -5.89
CA TRP A 101 0.92 9.30 -5.65
C TRP A 101 1.85 8.12 -5.40
N ILE A 102 3.15 8.25 -5.70
CA ILE A 102 4.13 7.15 -5.50
C ILE A 102 4.59 7.16 -4.05
N TYR A 103 4.25 6.09 -3.31
CA TYR A 103 4.62 5.96 -1.91
C TYR A 103 5.83 5.04 -1.66
N GLY A 104 6.20 4.19 -2.62
CA GLY A 104 7.29 3.25 -2.44
C GLY A 104 7.72 2.58 -3.75
N GLU A 105 8.78 1.79 -3.68
CA GLU A 105 9.31 1.03 -4.81
C GLU A 105 9.82 -0.34 -4.38
N GLY A 106 9.93 -1.26 -5.35
CA GLY A 106 10.45 -2.61 -5.12
C GLY A 106 9.49 -3.50 -4.32
N ASP A 107 10.01 -4.21 -3.33
CA ASP A 107 9.25 -5.10 -2.45
C ASP A 107 8.96 -4.38 -1.12
N THR A 108 7.95 -3.53 -1.14
CA THR A 108 7.49 -2.79 0.04
C THR A 108 5.96 -2.77 0.11
N SER A 109 5.43 -2.44 1.27
CA SER A 109 4.00 -2.25 1.51
C SER A 109 3.69 -0.84 1.99
N LEU A 110 2.41 -0.41 1.87
CA LEU A 110 1.98 0.91 2.34
C LEU A 110 2.20 1.06 3.85
N GLU A 111 1.86 0.03 4.63
CA GLU A 111 2.05 -0.01 6.06
C GLU A 111 3.53 0.07 6.47
N GLU A 112 4.42 -0.51 5.68
CA GLU A 112 5.87 -0.42 5.91
C GLU A 112 6.39 1.00 5.67
N GLU A 113 6.02 1.64 4.56
CA GLU A 113 6.42 3.01 4.26
C GLU A 113 5.85 4.02 5.26
N VAL A 114 4.58 3.85 5.68
CA VAL A 114 3.99 4.64 6.76
C VAL A 114 4.75 4.44 8.07
N GLY A 115 5.11 3.20 8.41
CA GLY A 115 5.90 2.89 9.60
C GLY A 115 7.28 3.55 9.58
N LYS A 116 7.99 3.49 8.45
CA LYS A 116 9.28 4.19 8.24
C LYS A 116 9.13 5.71 8.45
N LEU A 117 8.07 6.30 7.89
CA LEU A 117 7.80 7.72 7.99
C LEU A 117 7.48 8.13 9.44
N LEU A 118 6.62 7.40 10.14
CA LEU A 118 6.29 7.65 11.54
C LEU A 118 7.55 7.59 12.41
N LYS A 119 8.35 6.54 12.24
CA LYS A 119 9.61 6.36 12.98
C LYS A 119 10.61 7.49 12.71
N SER A 120 10.78 7.89 11.45
CA SER A 120 11.72 8.97 11.09
C SER A 120 11.34 10.34 11.66
N LYS A 121 10.03 10.57 11.87
CA LYS A 121 9.49 11.80 12.45
C LYS A 121 9.30 11.73 13.96
N GLY A 122 9.53 10.57 14.59
CA GLY A 122 9.28 10.35 16.02
C GLY A 122 7.80 10.46 16.39
N LEU A 123 6.89 10.17 15.45
CA LEU A 123 5.44 10.29 15.65
C LEU A 123 4.82 8.96 16.04
N THR A 124 3.79 9.03 16.90
CA THR A 124 3.03 7.88 17.38
C THR A 124 1.64 7.83 16.75
N LEU A 125 1.11 6.61 16.59
CA LEU A 125 -0.18 6.32 15.95
C LEU A 125 -1.07 5.51 16.88
N SER A 126 -2.37 5.83 16.89
CA SER A 126 -3.43 4.97 17.39
C SER A 126 -4.58 4.86 16.40
N THR A 127 -5.35 3.75 16.46
CA THR A 127 -6.45 3.48 15.53
C THR A 127 -7.78 3.32 16.23
N ALA A 128 -8.86 3.81 15.59
CA ALA A 128 -10.25 3.59 16.00
C ALA A 128 -11.01 2.94 14.82
N GLU A 129 -11.28 1.65 14.91
CA GLU A 129 -11.81 0.88 13.81
C GLU A 129 -13.23 0.40 14.07
N SER A 130 -14.12 0.61 13.09
CA SER A 130 -15.46 0.05 13.10
C SER A 130 -15.57 -1.07 12.06
N CYS A 131 -15.81 -0.73 10.81
CA CYS A 131 -16.03 -1.72 9.73
C CYS A 131 -14.82 -2.60 9.39
N THR A 132 -13.62 -2.15 9.69
CA THR A 132 -12.36 -2.90 9.45
C THR A 132 -12.01 -3.89 10.57
N GLY A 133 -12.68 -3.79 11.73
CA GLY A 133 -12.58 -4.78 12.81
C GLY A 133 -11.18 -4.99 13.42
N GLY A 134 -10.27 -4.04 13.28
CA GLY A 134 -8.87 -4.14 13.76
C GLY A 134 -7.86 -4.44 12.64
N LEU A 135 -8.28 -4.49 11.37
CA LEU A 135 -7.40 -4.81 10.24
C LEU A 135 -6.29 -3.77 10.07
N VAL A 136 -6.58 -2.48 10.27
CA VAL A 136 -5.56 -1.41 10.15
C VAL A 136 -4.51 -1.57 11.23
N ALA A 137 -4.92 -1.75 12.48
CA ALA A 137 -4.00 -2.03 13.58
C ALA A 137 -3.16 -3.29 13.32
N HIS A 138 -3.79 -4.36 12.84
CA HIS A 138 -3.12 -5.61 12.47
C HIS A 138 -2.04 -5.37 11.41
N LYS A 139 -2.36 -4.67 10.32
CA LYS A 139 -1.39 -4.34 9.26
C LYS A 139 -0.21 -3.56 9.79
N MET A 140 -0.44 -2.53 10.60
CA MET A 140 0.62 -1.72 11.20
C MET A 140 1.49 -2.52 12.17
N THR A 141 0.91 -3.41 12.96
CA THR A 141 1.64 -4.23 13.94
C THR A 141 2.40 -5.40 13.34
N ASN A 142 2.09 -5.82 12.11
CA ASN A 142 2.84 -6.85 11.39
C ASN A 142 4.23 -6.38 10.94
N ILE A 143 4.47 -5.06 10.96
CA ILE A 143 5.77 -4.51 10.57
C ILE A 143 6.76 -4.59 11.74
N ALA A 144 7.92 -5.16 11.50
CA ALA A 144 8.97 -5.27 12.52
C ALA A 144 9.37 -3.89 13.06
N GLY A 145 9.37 -3.74 14.38
CA GLY A 145 9.66 -2.46 15.04
C GLY A 145 8.47 -1.51 15.15
N SER A 146 7.25 -1.97 14.86
CA SER A 146 6.01 -1.17 14.98
C SER A 146 5.77 -0.62 16.39
N SER A 147 6.30 -1.25 17.43
CA SER A 147 6.22 -0.76 18.82
C SER A 147 6.82 0.63 19.04
N HIS A 148 7.63 1.14 18.13
CA HIS A 148 8.17 2.49 18.21
C HIS A 148 7.14 3.58 17.86
N TYR A 149 6.09 3.23 17.13
CA TYR A 149 5.10 4.19 16.65
C TYR A 149 3.64 3.78 16.89
N MET A 150 3.32 2.48 16.88
CA MET A 150 1.96 2.00 17.10
C MET A 150 1.71 1.79 18.60
N VAL A 151 0.89 2.67 19.22
CA VAL A 151 0.59 2.62 20.65
C VAL A 151 -0.56 1.63 20.92
N GLY A 152 -1.57 1.61 20.06
CA GLY A 152 -2.70 0.70 20.22
C GLY A 152 -3.90 1.09 19.35
N GLY A 153 -5.02 0.39 19.56
CA GLY A 153 -6.25 0.65 18.82
C GLY A 153 -7.51 0.23 19.57
N VAL A 154 -8.64 0.79 19.17
CA VAL A 154 -9.97 0.45 19.67
C VAL A 154 -10.81 -0.07 18.52
N VAL A 155 -11.37 -1.26 18.66
CA VAL A 155 -12.43 -1.76 17.76
C VAL A 155 -13.76 -1.25 18.27
N ALA A 156 -14.23 -0.12 17.71
CA ALA A 156 -15.45 0.58 18.08
C ALA A 156 -16.62 0.18 17.17
N TYR A 157 -17.02 -1.09 17.21
CA TYR A 157 -18.02 -1.64 16.31
C TYR A 157 -19.44 -1.11 16.63
N SER A 158 -19.82 -1.07 17.90
CA SER A 158 -21.11 -0.53 18.35
C SER A 158 -21.06 0.98 18.61
N ASN A 159 -22.22 1.66 18.52
CA ASN A 159 -22.34 3.08 18.87
C ASN A 159 -22.01 3.32 20.35
N SER A 160 -22.36 2.40 21.24
CA SER A 160 -22.03 2.52 22.67
C SER A 160 -20.51 2.56 22.91
N ILE A 161 -19.72 1.80 22.16
CA ILE A 161 -18.25 1.86 22.24
C ILE A 161 -17.71 3.16 21.62
N LYS A 162 -18.29 3.63 20.50
CA LYS A 162 -17.91 4.92 19.93
C LYS A 162 -18.09 6.06 20.94
N MET A 163 -19.23 6.09 21.63
CA MET A 163 -19.51 7.10 22.66
C MET A 163 -18.66 6.88 23.92
N GLY A 164 -18.69 5.69 24.50
CA GLY A 164 -18.06 5.41 25.80
C GLY A 164 -16.54 5.35 25.78
N MET A 165 -15.95 4.84 24.70
CA MET A 165 -14.49 4.69 24.61
C MET A 165 -13.81 5.85 23.87
N LEU A 166 -14.47 6.44 22.89
CA LEU A 166 -13.88 7.44 21.99
C LEU A 166 -14.52 8.83 22.15
N SER A 167 -15.48 8.98 23.06
CA SER A 167 -16.18 10.24 23.34
C SER A 167 -16.86 10.83 22.09
N VAL A 168 -17.35 9.97 21.21
CA VAL A 168 -18.19 10.39 20.08
C VAL A 168 -19.51 10.89 20.64
N GLU A 169 -19.95 12.07 20.23
CA GLU A 169 -21.19 12.69 20.68
C GLU A 169 -22.40 11.94 20.14
N GLU A 170 -23.38 11.67 21.02
CA GLU A 170 -24.64 11.02 20.63
C GLU A 170 -25.39 11.85 19.58
N GLN A 171 -25.32 13.16 19.67
CA GLN A 171 -25.90 14.08 18.69
C GLN A 171 -25.27 13.88 17.31
N ALA A 172 -23.94 13.71 17.22
CA ALA A 172 -23.28 13.49 15.94
C ALA A 172 -23.74 12.18 15.28
N ILE A 173 -23.97 11.13 16.08
CA ILE A 173 -24.49 9.86 15.57
C ILE A 173 -25.95 9.99 15.13
N SER A 174 -26.78 10.69 15.89
CA SER A 174 -28.22 10.85 15.59
C SER A 174 -28.48 11.74 14.37
N GLU A 175 -27.67 12.79 14.17
CA GLU A 175 -27.85 13.76 13.08
C GLU A 175 -27.20 13.30 11.78
N HIS A 176 -26.03 12.65 11.85
CA HIS A 176 -25.21 12.33 10.66
C HIS A 176 -25.09 10.83 10.41
N GLY A 177 -25.54 9.99 11.33
CA GLY A 177 -25.36 8.55 11.28
C GLY A 177 -23.96 8.09 11.72
N ALA A 178 -23.84 6.83 12.12
CA ALA A 178 -22.58 6.24 12.57
C ALA A 178 -21.52 6.18 11.45
N VAL A 179 -21.96 6.18 10.19
CA VAL A 179 -21.08 6.19 9.00
C VAL A 179 -21.13 7.59 8.40
N SER A 180 -20.33 8.49 8.96
CA SER A 180 -20.22 9.86 8.52
C SER A 180 -18.83 10.42 8.78
N ARG A 181 -18.48 11.49 8.07
CA ARG A 181 -17.23 12.21 8.29
C ARG A 181 -17.11 12.75 9.72
N GLN A 182 -18.21 13.28 10.25
CA GLN A 182 -18.27 13.85 11.59
C GLN A 182 -17.92 12.79 12.64
N VAL A 183 -18.58 11.63 12.58
CA VAL A 183 -18.30 10.51 13.50
C VAL A 183 -16.89 9.97 13.29
N ALA A 184 -16.42 9.83 12.05
CA ALA A 184 -15.04 9.39 11.79
C ALA A 184 -14.03 10.35 12.42
N CYS A 185 -14.18 11.66 12.23
CA CYS A 185 -13.29 12.65 12.85
C CYS A 185 -13.28 12.58 14.38
N GLN A 186 -14.45 12.44 15.00
CA GLN A 186 -14.56 12.29 16.46
C GLN A 186 -13.94 10.98 16.96
N MET A 187 -14.10 9.87 16.21
CA MET A 187 -13.43 8.60 16.53
C MET A 187 -11.90 8.73 16.50
N ALA A 188 -11.36 9.35 15.45
CA ALA A 188 -9.92 9.56 15.31
C ALA A 188 -9.36 10.45 16.42
N GLU A 189 -10.03 11.57 16.71
CA GLU A 189 -9.64 12.49 17.79
C GLU A 189 -9.76 11.82 19.16
N GLY A 190 -10.83 11.05 19.38
CA GLY A 190 -11.06 10.32 20.62
C GLY A 190 -9.97 9.29 20.92
N VAL A 191 -9.57 8.48 19.94
CA VAL A 191 -8.50 7.50 20.13
C VAL A 191 -7.15 8.17 20.33
N ARG A 192 -6.87 9.24 19.57
CA ARG A 192 -5.65 10.04 19.70
C ARG A 192 -5.48 10.58 21.12
N LYS A 193 -6.51 11.22 21.66
CA LYS A 193 -6.52 11.76 23.04
C LYS A 193 -6.41 10.67 24.09
N ARG A 194 -7.17 9.58 23.92
CA ARG A 194 -7.23 8.48 24.90
C ARG A 194 -5.88 7.76 25.05
N MET A 195 -5.14 7.59 23.95
CA MET A 195 -3.86 6.92 23.92
C MET A 195 -2.67 7.88 23.98
N ASN A 196 -2.94 9.18 24.02
CA ASN A 196 -1.91 10.22 24.02
C ASN A 196 -0.91 10.05 22.87
N THR A 197 -1.45 9.89 21.65
CA THR A 197 -0.64 9.74 20.43
C THR A 197 -0.65 11.03 19.60
N ASP A 198 0.33 11.18 18.71
CA ASP A 198 0.42 12.33 17.81
C ASP A 198 -0.64 12.24 16.71
N ILE A 199 -0.93 11.01 16.25
CA ILE A 199 -1.89 10.75 15.17
C ILE A 199 -2.95 9.75 15.65
N GLY A 200 -4.22 10.08 15.37
CA GLY A 200 -5.35 9.18 15.46
C GLY A 200 -5.91 8.90 14.08
N LEU A 201 -6.08 7.62 13.75
CA LEU A 201 -6.69 7.18 12.49
C LEU A 201 -8.00 6.45 12.79
N SER A 202 -9.05 6.74 12.04
CA SER A 202 -10.31 6.02 12.19
C SER A 202 -10.85 5.45 10.87
N THR A 203 -11.64 4.40 11.02
CA THR A 203 -12.44 3.82 9.92
C THR A 203 -13.87 3.61 10.38
N THR A 204 -14.82 4.07 9.57
CA THR A 204 -16.25 3.74 9.72
C THR A 204 -16.85 3.54 8.33
N GLY A 205 -17.77 2.60 8.19
CA GLY A 205 -18.31 2.24 6.88
C GLY A 205 -19.29 1.08 6.97
N ILE A 206 -19.94 0.77 5.85
CA ILE A 206 -20.76 -0.41 5.65
C ILE A 206 -20.02 -1.29 4.63
N MET A 207 -19.56 -2.47 5.06
CA MET A 207 -18.73 -3.36 4.23
C MET A 207 -19.43 -4.67 3.87
N GLY A 208 -20.77 -4.64 3.80
CA GLY A 208 -21.59 -5.81 3.48
C GLY A 208 -21.77 -6.80 4.65
N PRO A 209 -22.43 -7.97 4.44
CA PRO A 209 -23.08 -8.39 3.19
C PRO A 209 -24.45 -7.76 2.91
N GLY A 210 -24.97 -6.92 3.79
CA GLY A 210 -26.33 -6.36 3.71
C GLY A 210 -26.38 -4.83 3.64
N GLY A 211 -25.38 -4.19 3.07
CA GLY A 211 -25.33 -2.73 2.94
C GLY A 211 -25.25 -2.27 1.50
#